data_ac12864e09e0af51a50a8c6431a5c526
#
_entry.id   ac12864e09e0af51a50a8c6431a5c526
#
_cell.length_a   1.000
_cell.length_b   1.000
_cell.length_c   1.000
_cell.angle_alpha   90.00
_cell.angle_beta   90.00
_cell.angle_gamma   90.00
#
_symmetry.space_group_name_H-M   'P 1'
#
loop_
_entity.id
_entity.type
_entity.pdbx_description
1 polymer ?
#
loop_
_entity_poly.entity_id
_entity_poly.type
_entity_poly.pdbx_seq_one_letter_code
_entity_poly.pdbx_strand_id
1 'polypeptide(L)'
;MSALPPDPRHKGRRRTVVRRFFPYTERFKMYNGITIPEIVQALSDRMEDLVCALGLEGRVDNNDFVAYNPTRQDNHLGSFRICIRGAKRGIWQEFAGSDKGDALELINYCRYGGTKDKTQAIRWARNFLGMDAMNRAELRRLQMQSAERRRENAIREMNDRQQKKKWAQSIFFNSQTGLLDTPVDAYLLNRRIDLRRLGKLPHSLRFDPDCFFKPENAKFSAMIAAITGADNQIMAVHRTFLEKKGGVFVKKEKLVLGAYAGGVIRLWRGDTGASLTDLQRGNFKPTKYSGTLLLTEGIEDALSVAMACPQYRIWTTISIGNAANIQIPDCFDTVIFCADNDEPGSKAWAQCNKAAAAIKRQGKIVKIARSTIGKDFNDQLRA
;
A
#
# COMPACT_ATOMS: atom_id res chain seq x y z
N MET A 1 50.25 22.39 49.36
CA MET A 1 49.27 23.22 48.63
C MET A 1 48.85 22.44 47.44
N SER A 2 47.75 21.69 47.60
CA SER A 2 47.19 20.79 46.58
C SER A 2 46.00 21.51 45.90
N ALA A 3 46.06 21.66 44.59
CA ALA A 3 44.99 22.21 43.79
C ALA A 3 43.92 21.10 43.53
N LEU A 4 42.66 21.44 43.80
CA LEU A 4 41.49 20.61 43.52
C LEU A 4 41.20 20.54 42.02
N PRO A 5 40.66 19.41 41.50
CA PRO A 5 40.27 19.30 40.11
C PRO A 5 38.88 19.95 39.84
N PRO A 6 38.59 20.40 38.62
CA PRO A 6 37.34 21.09 38.28
C PRO A 6 36.14 20.14 38.12
N ASP A 7 34.98 20.66 38.49
CA ASP A 7 33.64 20.08 38.46
C ASP A 7 33.18 19.67 37.03
N PRO A 8 32.66 18.45 36.80
CA PRO A 8 32.25 17.97 35.45
C PRO A 8 30.75 18.21 35.14
N ARG A 9 30.18 19.38 35.44
CA ARG A 9 28.75 19.67 35.18
C ARG A 9 28.50 20.79 34.20
N HIS A 10 28.97 20.62 32.95
CA HIS A 10 28.41 21.33 31.80
C HIS A 10 28.59 20.50 30.51
N LYS A 11 27.76 19.45 30.37
CA LYS A 11 27.53 18.84 29.03
C LYS A 11 26.31 19.51 28.42
N GLY A 12 26.56 20.53 27.60
CA GLY A 12 25.57 21.15 26.76
C GLY A 12 24.93 20.08 25.80
N ARG A 13 23.61 19.93 25.93
CA ARG A 13 22.82 19.16 24.97
C ARG A 13 22.94 19.77 23.58
N ARG A 14 23.76 19.21 22.73
CA ARG A 14 23.70 19.47 21.29
C ARG A 14 22.38 18.90 20.77
N ARG A 15 21.42 19.79 20.49
CA ARG A 15 20.25 19.46 19.68
C ARG A 15 20.75 19.08 18.28
N THR A 16 20.72 17.79 17.96
CA THR A 16 20.93 17.29 16.60
C THR A 16 19.74 17.72 15.77
N VAL A 17 19.90 18.83 15.04
CA VAL A 17 18.96 19.21 13.99
C VAL A 17 19.14 18.21 12.86
N VAL A 18 18.21 17.27 12.73
CA VAL A 18 18.11 16.41 11.57
C VAL A 18 17.74 17.30 10.38
N ARG A 19 18.77 17.80 9.67
CA ARG A 19 18.59 18.40 8.34
C ARG A 19 18.16 17.27 7.40
N ARG A 20 16.87 17.24 7.05
CA ARG A 20 16.41 16.52 5.87
C ARG A 20 17.18 17.10 4.67
N PHE A 21 18.09 16.32 4.15
CA PHE A 21 18.72 16.60 2.86
C PHE A 21 17.64 16.45 1.78
N PHE A 22 17.15 17.59 1.29
CA PHE A 22 16.59 17.69 -0.05
C PHE A 22 17.77 18.06 -0.96
N PRO A 23 18.21 17.18 -1.87
CA PRO A 23 19.13 17.61 -2.89
C PRO A 23 18.30 18.30 -3.97
N TYR A 24 18.36 19.56 -4.08
CA TYR A 24 18.28 20.40 -5.27
C TYR A 24 17.94 21.83 -4.86
N THR A 25 18.94 22.64 -4.68
CA THR A 25 18.81 24.10 -4.77
C THR A 25 18.75 24.50 -6.25
N GLU A 26 17.68 24.15 -6.96
CA GLU A 26 17.32 24.93 -8.12
C GLU A 26 16.86 26.29 -7.61
N ARG A 27 17.59 27.34 -7.96
CA ARG A 27 17.17 28.73 -7.81
C ARG A 27 15.77 28.83 -8.41
N PHE A 28 14.76 29.12 -7.58
CA PHE A 28 13.39 29.33 -8.01
C PHE A 28 13.41 30.42 -9.10
N LYS A 29 13.34 30.01 -10.37
CA LYS A 29 13.15 30.97 -11.49
C LYS A 29 11.76 31.57 -11.29
N MET A 30 11.72 32.81 -10.85
CA MET A 30 10.48 33.59 -10.75
C MET A 30 10.18 34.15 -12.14
N TYR A 31 9.03 33.80 -12.69
CA TYR A 31 8.49 34.39 -13.90
C TYR A 31 7.37 35.35 -13.49
N ASN A 32 7.60 36.67 -13.54
CA ASN A 32 6.66 37.71 -13.09
C ASN A 32 6.13 37.49 -11.65
N GLY A 33 6.98 37.06 -10.74
CA GLY A 33 6.60 36.85 -9.33
C GLY A 33 5.89 35.52 -9.02
N ILE A 34 5.70 34.62 -10.01
CA ILE A 34 5.08 33.32 -9.86
C ILE A 34 6.16 32.23 -9.93
N THR A 35 6.15 31.30 -9.01
CA THR A 35 7.09 30.17 -8.95
C THR A 35 6.58 28.97 -9.75
N ILE A 36 7.47 28.10 -10.22
CA ILE A 36 7.09 26.85 -10.93
C ILE A 36 6.17 25.98 -10.08
N PRO A 37 6.39 25.75 -8.78
CA PRO A 37 5.45 24.99 -7.94
C PRO A 37 4.03 25.57 -7.91
N GLU A 38 3.89 26.89 -7.97
CA GLU A 38 2.57 27.57 -8.02
C GLU A 38 1.86 27.31 -9.35
N ILE A 39 2.61 27.32 -10.46
CA ILE A 39 2.08 26.94 -11.78
C ILE A 39 1.62 25.47 -11.78
N VAL A 40 2.48 24.54 -11.33
CA VAL A 40 2.16 23.11 -11.24
C VAL A 40 0.90 22.89 -10.42
N GLN A 41 0.76 23.61 -9.34
CA GLN A 41 -0.40 23.50 -8.48
C GLN A 41 -1.68 24.01 -9.15
N ALA A 42 -1.63 25.18 -9.77
CA ALA A 42 -2.78 25.74 -10.48
C ALA A 42 -3.23 24.85 -11.66
N LEU A 43 -2.28 24.21 -12.35
CA LEU A 43 -2.56 23.18 -13.36
C LEU A 43 -3.24 21.97 -12.75
N SER A 44 -2.70 21.47 -11.62
CA SER A 44 -3.27 20.30 -10.91
C SER A 44 -4.71 20.56 -10.47
N ASP A 45 -5.05 21.79 -10.09
CA ASP A 45 -6.42 22.16 -9.71
C ASP A 45 -7.40 22.18 -10.90
N ARG A 46 -6.89 22.20 -12.13
CA ARG A 46 -7.67 22.23 -13.37
C ARG A 46 -7.37 21.05 -14.31
N MET A 47 -7.10 19.86 -13.73
CA MET A 47 -6.66 18.71 -14.51
C MET A 47 -7.68 18.24 -15.56
N GLU A 48 -8.97 18.32 -15.27
CA GLU A 48 -10.00 17.93 -16.23
C GLU A 48 -9.99 18.87 -17.45
N ASP A 49 -9.90 20.19 -17.22
CA ASP A 49 -9.75 21.19 -18.27
C ASP A 49 -8.43 21.02 -19.03
N LEU A 50 -7.35 20.70 -18.30
CA LEU A 50 -6.03 20.51 -18.89
C LEU A 50 -5.98 19.33 -19.83
N VAL A 51 -6.56 18.19 -19.46
CA VAL A 51 -6.65 16.99 -20.30
C VAL A 51 -7.40 17.29 -21.60
N CYS A 52 -8.53 18.03 -21.51
CA CYS A 52 -9.26 18.48 -22.67
C CYS A 52 -8.44 19.44 -23.56
N ALA A 53 -7.76 20.41 -22.95
CA ALA A 53 -6.93 21.40 -23.69
C ALA A 53 -5.69 20.77 -24.35
N LEU A 54 -5.22 19.63 -23.85
CA LEU A 54 -4.14 18.85 -24.47
C LEU A 54 -4.65 17.95 -25.60
N GLY A 55 -5.98 17.82 -25.79
CA GLY A 55 -6.58 16.99 -26.83
C GLY A 55 -6.38 15.49 -26.60
N LEU A 56 -6.29 15.05 -25.35
CA LEU A 56 -6.08 13.65 -25.05
C LEU A 56 -7.37 12.85 -25.22
N GLU A 57 -7.30 11.75 -25.97
CA GLU A 57 -8.39 10.82 -26.16
C GLU A 57 -8.36 9.72 -25.10
N GLY A 58 -9.48 9.54 -24.39
CA GLY A 58 -9.57 8.58 -23.30
C GLY A 58 -10.89 8.60 -22.58
N ARG A 59 -10.92 7.97 -21.39
CA ARG A 59 -12.10 7.91 -20.51
C ARG A 59 -11.72 8.11 -19.05
N VAL A 60 -12.68 8.57 -18.26
CA VAL A 60 -12.53 8.65 -16.80
C VAL A 60 -12.75 7.26 -16.20
N ASP A 61 -11.81 6.83 -15.37
CA ASP A 61 -11.86 5.61 -14.56
C ASP A 61 -11.54 5.97 -13.10
N ASN A 62 -12.57 6.10 -12.27
CA ASN A 62 -12.47 6.55 -10.89
C ASN A 62 -11.81 7.94 -10.74
N ASN A 63 -10.59 7.98 -10.23
CA ASN A 63 -9.82 9.22 -10.03
C ASN A 63 -8.85 9.53 -11.19
N ASP A 64 -8.75 8.63 -12.15
CA ASP A 64 -7.82 8.72 -13.25
C ASP A 64 -8.54 8.99 -14.58
N PHE A 65 -7.89 9.74 -15.45
CA PHE A 65 -8.19 9.76 -16.88
C PHE A 65 -7.24 8.78 -17.57
N VAL A 66 -7.82 7.76 -18.17
CA VAL A 66 -7.10 6.70 -18.91
C VAL A 66 -7.13 7.06 -20.37
N ALA A 67 -5.97 7.31 -20.96
CA ALA A 67 -5.84 7.81 -22.32
C ALA A 67 -4.97 6.91 -23.21
N TYR A 68 -5.04 7.14 -24.51
CA TYR A 68 -3.99 6.71 -25.43
C TYR A 68 -2.74 7.55 -25.20
N ASN A 69 -1.56 6.97 -25.42
CA ASN A 69 -0.32 7.71 -25.30
C ASN A 69 -0.21 8.72 -26.47
N PRO A 70 -0.04 10.03 -26.20
CA PRO A 70 -0.02 11.05 -27.26
C PRO A 70 1.27 11.04 -28.11
N THR A 71 2.32 10.34 -27.67
CA THR A 71 3.63 10.33 -28.35
C THR A 71 3.93 9.04 -29.10
N ARG A 72 3.04 8.04 -29.04
CA ARG A 72 3.16 6.77 -29.77
C ARG A 72 1.79 6.20 -30.10
N GLN A 73 1.77 5.27 -31.06
CA GLN A 73 0.55 4.54 -31.42
C GLN A 73 0.28 3.44 -30.38
N ASP A 74 -0.84 3.55 -29.66
CA ASP A 74 -1.33 2.53 -28.72
C ASP A 74 -2.52 1.79 -29.34
N ASN A 75 -2.51 0.46 -29.25
CA ASN A 75 -3.62 -0.37 -29.75
C ASN A 75 -4.76 -0.52 -28.70
N HIS A 76 -4.47 -0.23 -27.41
CA HIS A 76 -5.43 -0.38 -26.32
C HIS A 76 -5.31 0.75 -25.30
N LEU A 77 -6.45 1.20 -24.77
CA LEU A 77 -6.52 2.14 -23.66
C LEU A 77 -6.01 1.47 -22.39
N GLY A 78 -5.11 2.13 -21.64
CA GLY A 78 -4.75 1.67 -20.32
C GLY A 78 -3.33 1.96 -19.85
N SER A 79 -2.40 2.14 -20.77
CA SER A 79 -0.99 2.37 -20.43
C SER A 79 -0.71 3.80 -19.93
N PHE A 80 -1.47 4.79 -20.40
CA PHE A 80 -1.28 6.19 -20.05
C PHE A 80 -2.38 6.66 -19.09
N ARG A 81 -2.00 6.92 -17.84
CA ARG A 81 -2.93 7.31 -16.78
C ARG A 81 -2.56 8.63 -16.16
N ILE A 82 -3.57 9.47 -15.98
CA ILE A 82 -3.45 10.82 -15.42
C ILE A 82 -4.41 10.92 -14.25
N CYS A 83 -3.92 11.15 -13.03
CA CYS A 83 -4.76 11.34 -11.87
C CYS A 83 -5.43 12.73 -11.92
N ILE A 84 -6.74 12.76 -12.19
CA ILE A 84 -7.52 13.99 -12.33
C ILE A 84 -8.25 14.39 -11.04
N ARG A 85 -8.33 13.49 -10.04
CA ARG A 85 -9.03 13.70 -8.75
C ARG A 85 -8.25 13.10 -7.59
N GLY A 86 -8.54 13.55 -6.36
CA GLY A 86 -7.94 13.00 -5.14
C GLY A 86 -6.54 13.53 -4.82
N ALA A 87 -5.86 12.92 -3.84
CA ALA A 87 -4.59 13.40 -3.29
C ALA A 87 -3.41 13.37 -4.28
N LYS A 88 -3.51 12.57 -5.33
CA LYS A 88 -2.49 12.45 -6.39
C LYS A 88 -2.83 13.25 -7.64
N ARG A 89 -3.83 14.13 -7.57
CA ARG A 89 -4.26 14.95 -8.70
C ARG A 89 -3.07 15.69 -9.32
N GLY A 90 -2.94 15.61 -10.64
CA GLY A 90 -1.84 16.21 -11.39
C GLY A 90 -0.65 15.29 -11.64
N ILE A 91 -0.63 14.08 -11.06
CA ILE A 91 0.40 13.07 -11.35
C ILE A 91 -0.06 12.19 -12.51
N TRP A 92 0.84 11.95 -13.43
CA TRP A 92 0.61 11.02 -14.54
C TRP A 92 1.73 9.98 -14.64
N GLN A 93 1.43 8.86 -15.27
CA GLN A 93 2.37 7.77 -15.49
C GLN A 93 2.03 6.98 -16.76
N GLU A 94 3.05 6.67 -17.52
CA GLU A 94 3.05 5.73 -18.63
C GLU A 94 3.49 4.35 -18.12
N PHE A 95 2.59 3.36 -18.15
CA PHE A 95 2.84 2.03 -17.58
C PHE A 95 3.54 1.05 -18.53
N ALA A 96 3.51 1.32 -19.84
CA ALA A 96 4.25 0.51 -20.82
C ALA A 96 5.68 1.03 -21.02
N GLY A 97 5.95 2.26 -20.59
CA GLY A 97 7.27 2.87 -20.50
C GLY A 97 7.65 3.20 -19.05
N SER A 98 8.55 4.16 -18.89
CA SER A 98 9.00 4.63 -17.57
C SER A 98 8.63 6.07 -17.28
N ASP A 99 7.96 6.74 -18.23
CA ASP A 99 7.68 8.16 -18.17
C ASP A 99 6.57 8.47 -17.16
N LYS A 100 6.82 9.49 -16.36
CA LYS A 100 5.89 9.96 -15.32
C LYS A 100 6.26 11.38 -14.92
N GLY A 101 5.31 12.09 -14.33
CA GLY A 101 5.59 13.45 -13.88
C GLY A 101 4.39 14.12 -13.23
N ASP A 102 4.54 15.43 -13.05
CA ASP A 102 3.48 16.34 -12.61
C ASP A 102 2.70 16.94 -13.79
N ALA A 103 1.78 17.87 -13.52
CA ALA A 103 0.95 18.50 -14.54
C ALA A 103 1.77 19.34 -15.55
N LEU A 104 2.89 19.94 -15.15
CA LEU A 104 3.76 20.66 -16.06
C LEU A 104 4.58 19.72 -16.95
N GLU A 105 5.04 18.60 -16.38
CA GLU A 105 5.69 17.52 -17.12
C GLU A 105 4.72 16.89 -18.14
N LEU A 106 3.43 16.79 -17.81
CA LEU A 106 2.41 16.32 -18.74
C LEU A 106 2.33 17.21 -19.99
N ILE A 107 2.27 18.54 -19.80
CA ILE A 107 2.28 19.50 -20.91
C ILE A 107 3.55 19.33 -21.74
N ASN A 108 4.70 19.25 -21.09
CA ASN A 108 5.97 19.06 -21.75
C ASN A 108 6.03 17.78 -22.55
N TYR A 109 5.54 16.67 -21.99
CA TYR A 109 5.49 15.38 -22.66
C TYR A 109 4.56 15.41 -23.88
N CYS A 110 3.33 15.88 -23.71
CA CYS A 110 2.32 15.85 -24.78
C CYS A 110 2.62 16.82 -25.94
N ARG A 111 3.17 18.00 -25.65
CA ARG A 111 3.31 19.06 -26.67
C ARG A 111 4.74 19.27 -27.15
N TYR A 112 5.74 18.91 -26.36
CA TYR A 112 7.15 19.24 -26.60
C TYR A 112 8.07 18.01 -26.54
N GLY A 113 7.51 16.80 -26.53
CA GLY A 113 8.27 15.53 -26.57
C GLY A 113 9.13 15.25 -25.36
N GLY A 114 8.79 15.81 -24.19
CA GLY A 114 9.50 15.52 -22.92
C GLY A 114 10.92 16.13 -22.85
N THR A 115 11.15 17.28 -23.46
CA THR A 115 12.47 17.93 -23.49
C THR A 115 12.93 18.35 -22.08
N LYS A 116 14.27 18.46 -21.89
CA LYS A 116 14.84 18.96 -20.63
C LYS A 116 14.53 20.44 -20.39
N ASP A 117 14.42 21.24 -21.46
CA ASP A 117 14.01 22.65 -21.39
C ASP A 117 12.50 22.78 -21.35
N LYS A 118 11.97 23.20 -20.22
CA LYS A 118 10.54 23.37 -19.95
C LYS A 118 10.03 24.79 -20.23
N THR A 119 10.83 25.67 -20.80
CA THR A 119 10.46 27.07 -21.02
C THR A 119 9.18 27.23 -21.85
N GLN A 120 9.02 26.40 -22.88
CA GLN A 120 7.81 26.43 -23.73
C GLN A 120 6.58 25.89 -22.97
N ALA A 121 6.75 24.79 -22.20
CA ALA A 121 5.69 24.24 -21.36
C ALA A 121 5.23 25.24 -20.30
N ILE A 122 6.13 25.95 -19.65
CA ILE A 122 5.82 27.00 -18.67
C ILE A 122 5.05 28.15 -19.33
N ARG A 123 5.48 28.61 -20.52
CA ARG A 123 4.78 29.68 -21.27
C ARG A 123 3.37 29.25 -21.62
N TRP A 124 3.21 28.04 -22.15
CA TRP A 124 1.90 27.49 -22.49
C TRP A 124 1.00 27.37 -21.25
N ALA A 125 1.54 26.83 -20.16
CA ALA A 125 0.84 26.69 -18.88
C ALA A 125 0.31 28.02 -18.35
N ARG A 126 1.13 29.07 -18.38
CA ARG A 126 0.74 30.41 -17.95
C ARG A 126 -0.38 30.99 -18.80
N ASN A 127 -0.30 30.82 -20.11
CA ASN A 127 -1.36 31.25 -21.02
C ASN A 127 -2.67 30.46 -20.76
N PHE A 128 -2.61 29.15 -20.63
CA PHE A 128 -3.75 28.30 -20.29
C PHE A 128 -4.41 28.71 -18.95
N LEU A 129 -3.60 29.08 -17.97
CA LEU A 129 -4.08 29.53 -16.66
C LEU A 129 -4.51 31.02 -16.66
N GLY A 130 -4.29 31.74 -17.74
CA GLY A 130 -4.57 33.20 -17.82
C GLY A 130 -3.63 34.05 -16.94
N MET A 131 -2.49 33.52 -16.50
CA MET A 131 -1.62 34.18 -15.51
C MET A 131 -0.91 35.44 -16.04
N ASP A 132 -0.79 35.60 -17.34
CA ASP A 132 -0.15 36.76 -17.95
C ASP A 132 -1.00 38.05 -17.83
N ALA A 133 -2.32 37.87 -17.65
CA ALA A 133 -3.28 38.96 -17.45
C ALA A 133 -3.63 39.21 -15.97
N MET A 134 -3.18 38.36 -15.05
CA MET A 134 -3.54 38.43 -13.62
C MET A 134 -2.66 39.38 -12.85
N ASN A 135 -3.26 40.18 -11.98
CA ASN A 135 -2.56 40.95 -10.98
C ASN A 135 -2.22 40.12 -9.71
N ARG A 136 -1.32 40.65 -8.85
CA ARG A 136 -0.90 39.95 -7.61
C ARG A 136 -2.05 39.60 -6.66
N ALA A 137 -3.10 40.40 -6.63
CA ALA A 137 -4.25 40.17 -5.73
C ALA A 137 -5.10 38.97 -6.21
N GLU A 138 -5.33 38.87 -7.53
CA GLU A 138 -6.03 37.74 -8.15
C GLU A 138 -5.27 36.43 -7.97
N LEU A 139 -3.95 36.47 -8.13
CA LEU A 139 -3.09 35.31 -7.91
C LEU A 139 -3.20 34.80 -6.46
N ARG A 140 -3.10 35.70 -5.47
CA ARG A 140 -3.27 35.35 -4.04
C ARG A 140 -4.65 34.76 -3.76
N ARG A 141 -5.71 35.31 -4.38
CA ARG A 141 -7.07 34.79 -4.24
C ARG A 141 -7.19 33.36 -4.76
N LEU A 142 -6.61 33.06 -5.92
CA LEU A 142 -6.57 31.71 -6.48
C LEU A 142 -5.77 30.74 -5.60
N GLN A 143 -4.64 31.17 -5.06
CA GLN A 143 -3.85 30.37 -4.13
C GLN A 143 -4.61 30.03 -2.85
N MET A 144 -5.34 30.99 -2.27
CA MET A 144 -6.17 30.77 -1.10
C MET A 144 -7.32 29.79 -1.40
N GLN A 145 -8.00 29.95 -2.52
CA GLN A 145 -9.08 29.02 -2.93
C GLN A 145 -8.55 27.60 -3.16
N SER A 146 -7.39 27.50 -3.78
CA SER A 146 -6.72 26.21 -4.01
C SER A 146 -6.31 25.53 -2.70
N ALA A 147 -5.75 26.28 -1.75
CA ALA A 147 -5.40 25.79 -0.43
C ALA A 147 -6.63 25.32 0.37
N GLU A 148 -7.74 26.05 0.29
CA GLU A 148 -9.00 25.69 0.92
C GLU A 148 -9.58 24.41 0.34
N ARG A 149 -9.68 24.30 -0.99
CA ARG A 149 -10.11 23.04 -1.67
C ARG A 149 -9.26 21.82 -1.29
N ARG A 150 -7.94 22.00 -1.16
CA ARG A 150 -7.06 20.92 -0.69
C ARG A 150 -7.38 20.49 0.73
N ARG A 151 -7.62 21.46 1.61
CA ARG A 151 -8.01 21.20 2.99
C ARG A 151 -9.33 20.45 3.07
N GLU A 152 -10.32 20.88 2.31
CA GLU A 152 -11.63 20.20 2.23
C GLU A 152 -11.49 18.77 1.68
N ASN A 153 -10.72 18.58 0.60
CA ASN A 153 -10.47 17.26 0.04
C ASN A 153 -9.74 16.34 1.04
N ALA A 154 -8.74 16.86 1.75
CA ALA A 154 -8.02 16.10 2.77
C ALA A 154 -8.94 15.67 3.93
N ILE A 155 -9.85 16.56 4.37
CA ILE A 155 -10.86 16.25 5.38
C ILE A 155 -11.82 15.17 4.86
N ARG A 156 -12.29 15.29 3.62
CA ARG A 156 -13.17 14.29 2.99
C ARG A 156 -12.50 12.94 2.90
N GLU A 157 -11.25 12.88 2.42
CA GLU A 157 -10.47 11.64 2.35
C GLU A 157 -10.23 11.01 3.72
N MET A 158 -9.97 11.82 4.74
CA MET A 158 -9.82 11.35 6.11
C MET A 158 -11.13 10.74 6.64
N ASN A 159 -12.26 11.41 6.41
CA ASN A 159 -13.57 10.92 6.81
C ASN A 159 -13.94 9.62 6.08
N ASP A 160 -13.68 9.53 4.78
CA ASP A 160 -13.88 8.32 3.98
C ASP A 160 -13.03 7.14 4.50
N ARG A 161 -11.77 7.40 4.85
CA ARG A 161 -10.88 6.38 5.45
C ARG A 161 -11.41 5.90 6.80
N GLN A 162 -11.86 6.82 7.66
CA GLN A 162 -12.43 6.45 8.95
C GLN A 162 -13.72 5.66 8.79
N GLN A 163 -14.59 6.05 7.86
CA GLN A 163 -15.83 5.33 7.60
C GLN A 163 -15.57 3.92 7.06
N LYS A 164 -14.64 3.76 6.11
CA LYS A 164 -14.22 2.46 5.60
C LYS A 164 -13.60 1.59 6.70
N LYS A 165 -12.82 2.17 7.63
CA LYS A 165 -12.30 1.47 8.81
C LYS A 165 -13.44 0.96 9.70
N LYS A 166 -14.43 1.79 10.01
CA LYS A 166 -15.61 1.38 10.81
C LYS A 166 -16.39 0.26 10.12
N TRP A 167 -16.61 0.34 8.82
CA TRP A 167 -17.28 -0.72 8.06
C TRP A 167 -16.46 -2.03 8.07
N ALA A 168 -15.16 -1.96 7.89
CA ALA A 168 -14.30 -3.12 7.98
C ALA A 168 -14.38 -3.79 9.35
N GLN A 169 -14.34 -3.01 10.44
CA GLN A 169 -14.53 -3.51 11.80
C GLN A 169 -15.91 -4.15 11.99
N SER A 170 -16.97 -3.49 11.52
CA SER A 170 -18.33 -4.02 11.58
C SER A 170 -18.46 -5.36 10.85
N ILE A 171 -17.94 -5.46 9.62
CA ILE A 171 -17.95 -6.72 8.87
C ILE A 171 -17.22 -7.80 9.66
N PHE A 172 -16.03 -7.52 10.17
CA PHE A 172 -15.26 -8.52 10.92
C PHE A 172 -15.99 -8.99 12.18
N PHE A 173 -16.48 -8.05 13.00
CA PHE A 173 -17.10 -8.42 14.28
C PHE A 173 -18.48 -9.08 14.15
N ASN A 174 -19.21 -8.78 13.07
CA ASN A 174 -20.50 -9.41 12.77
C ASN A 174 -20.36 -10.77 12.06
N SER A 175 -19.19 -11.09 11.52
CA SER A 175 -18.93 -12.40 10.89
C SER A 175 -18.77 -13.51 11.94
N GLN A 176 -19.09 -14.72 11.56
CA GLN A 176 -19.02 -15.93 12.40
C GLN A 176 -17.58 -16.29 12.72
N THR A 177 -17.30 -16.66 13.97
CA THR A 177 -15.96 -17.11 14.41
C THR A 177 -15.63 -18.52 14.00
N GLY A 178 -16.66 -19.39 13.83
CA GLY A 178 -16.53 -20.76 13.37
C GLY A 178 -16.21 -20.81 11.88
N LEU A 179 -15.15 -21.50 11.52
CA LEU A 179 -14.77 -21.73 10.12
C LEU A 179 -15.08 -23.16 9.67
N LEU A 180 -15.08 -24.13 10.62
CA LEU A 180 -15.29 -25.55 10.32
C LEU A 180 -16.72 -25.78 9.85
N ASP A 181 -16.87 -26.72 8.93
CA ASP A 181 -18.14 -27.14 8.34
C ASP A 181 -18.87 -25.98 7.57
N THR A 182 -18.11 -24.97 7.13
CA THR A 182 -18.60 -23.85 6.33
C THR A 182 -18.07 -23.91 4.89
N PRO A 183 -18.58 -23.09 3.97
CA PRO A 183 -17.98 -22.89 2.65
C PRO A 183 -16.48 -22.55 2.68
N VAL A 184 -16.00 -21.85 3.72
CA VAL A 184 -14.57 -21.53 3.91
C VAL A 184 -13.77 -22.79 4.21
N ASP A 185 -14.26 -23.66 5.10
CA ASP A 185 -13.64 -24.94 5.40
C ASP A 185 -13.55 -25.83 4.14
N ALA A 186 -14.66 -25.96 3.41
CA ALA A 186 -14.70 -26.72 2.16
C ALA A 186 -13.72 -26.17 1.10
N TYR A 187 -13.64 -24.85 0.98
CA TYR A 187 -12.66 -24.18 0.10
C TYR A 187 -11.21 -24.51 0.50
N LEU A 188 -10.89 -24.42 1.80
CA LEU A 188 -9.54 -24.67 2.31
C LEU A 188 -9.17 -26.16 2.20
N LEU A 189 -10.10 -27.07 2.50
CA LEU A 189 -9.90 -28.51 2.31
C LEU A 189 -9.62 -28.87 0.85
N ASN A 190 -10.31 -28.24 -0.10
CA ASN A 190 -10.03 -28.42 -1.53
C ASN A 190 -8.60 -27.96 -1.92
N ARG A 191 -7.99 -27.10 -1.10
CA ARG A 191 -6.58 -26.68 -1.23
C ARG A 191 -5.63 -27.48 -0.34
N ARG A 192 -6.05 -28.62 0.22
CA ARG A 192 -5.31 -29.45 1.17
C ARG A 192 -4.99 -28.74 2.50
N ILE A 193 -5.68 -27.66 2.81
CA ILE A 193 -5.53 -26.93 4.08
C ILE A 193 -6.63 -27.41 5.03
N ASP A 194 -6.29 -28.33 5.93
CA ASP A 194 -7.20 -28.82 6.98
C ASP A 194 -6.94 -28.08 8.30
N LEU A 195 -7.82 -27.14 8.64
CA LEU A 195 -7.70 -26.32 9.84
C LEU A 195 -7.75 -27.14 11.14
N ARG A 196 -8.33 -28.34 11.12
CA ARG A 196 -8.41 -29.24 12.29
C ARG A 196 -7.00 -29.66 12.76
N ARG A 197 -6.06 -29.78 11.83
CA ARG A 197 -4.66 -30.15 12.10
C ARG A 197 -3.88 -29.08 12.85
N LEU A 198 -4.33 -27.83 12.85
CA LEU A 198 -3.71 -26.74 13.59
C LEU A 198 -4.05 -26.77 15.09
N GLY A 199 -5.03 -27.56 15.51
CA GLY A 199 -5.48 -27.64 16.90
C GLY A 199 -6.20 -26.38 17.41
N LYS A 200 -5.98 -25.22 16.79
CA LYS A 200 -6.65 -23.96 17.10
C LYS A 200 -6.97 -23.22 15.79
N LEU A 201 -8.10 -22.54 15.75
CA LEU A 201 -8.47 -21.72 14.59
C LEU A 201 -7.77 -20.35 14.64
N PRO A 202 -7.35 -19.81 13.50
CA PRO A 202 -6.80 -18.45 13.43
C PRO A 202 -7.85 -17.41 13.82
N HIS A 203 -7.62 -16.66 14.89
CA HIS A 203 -8.55 -15.62 15.38
C HIS A 203 -8.75 -14.46 14.41
N SER A 204 -7.81 -14.28 13.47
CA SER A 204 -7.87 -13.26 12.44
C SER A 204 -8.79 -13.61 11.27
N LEU A 205 -9.30 -14.83 11.21
CA LEU A 205 -10.21 -15.32 10.17
C LEU A 205 -11.62 -15.50 10.71
N ARG A 206 -12.59 -15.17 9.87
CA ARG A 206 -14.02 -15.35 10.14
C ARG A 206 -14.75 -15.77 8.88
N PHE A 207 -15.97 -16.24 9.04
CA PHE A 207 -16.88 -16.61 7.95
C PHE A 207 -18.07 -15.67 7.90
N ASP A 208 -18.34 -15.11 6.72
CA ASP A 208 -19.57 -14.35 6.43
C ASP A 208 -20.34 -15.09 5.34
N PRO A 209 -21.56 -15.61 5.64
CA PRO A 209 -22.35 -16.33 4.64
C PRO A 209 -22.90 -15.42 3.55
N ASP A 210 -23.10 -14.12 3.82
CA ASP A 210 -23.84 -13.16 3.00
C ASP A 210 -23.06 -11.87 2.76
N CYS A 211 -21.75 -11.96 2.58
CA CYS A 211 -20.89 -10.81 2.36
C CYS A 211 -21.22 -10.11 1.06
N PHE A 212 -21.45 -8.81 1.11
CA PHE A 212 -21.82 -8.02 -0.07
C PHE A 212 -20.64 -7.85 -1.04
N PHE A 213 -20.85 -8.28 -2.27
CA PHE A 213 -19.90 -8.18 -3.39
C PHE A 213 -20.35 -7.08 -4.36
N LYS A 214 -19.75 -5.91 -4.19
CA LYS A 214 -20.11 -4.71 -4.94
C LYS A 214 -20.06 -4.87 -6.47
N PRO A 215 -19.08 -5.55 -7.09
CA PRO A 215 -19.00 -5.65 -8.54
C PRO A 215 -20.25 -6.25 -9.21
N GLU A 216 -20.92 -7.20 -8.54
CA GLU A 216 -22.12 -7.86 -9.06
C GLU A 216 -23.40 -7.42 -8.33
N ASN A 217 -23.30 -6.49 -7.37
CA ASN A 217 -24.41 -6.08 -6.51
C ASN A 217 -25.15 -7.28 -5.87
N ALA A 218 -24.39 -8.27 -5.46
CA ALA A 218 -24.89 -9.56 -4.94
C ALA A 218 -24.20 -9.95 -3.63
N LYS A 219 -24.70 -10.97 -2.95
CA LYS A 219 -24.09 -11.52 -1.73
C LYS A 219 -23.48 -12.87 -2.02
N PHE A 220 -22.30 -13.12 -1.43
CA PHE A 220 -21.60 -14.41 -1.53
C PHE A 220 -21.03 -14.78 -0.17
N SER A 221 -20.88 -16.09 0.03
CA SER A 221 -20.07 -16.60 1.14
C SER A 221 -18.63 -16.09 1.03
N ALA A 222 -18.06 -15.66 2.14
CA ALA A 222 -16.72 -15.10 2.14
C ALA A 222 -15.92 -15.48 3.39
N MET A 223 -14.62 -15.71 3.19
CA MET A 223 -13.64 -15.70 4.28
C MET A 223 -13.23 -14.26 4.53
N ILE A 224 -13.41 -13.81 5.76
CA ILE A 224 -13.10 -12.46 6.23
C ILE A 224 -11.83 -12.53 7.07
N ALA A 225 -10.81 -11.78 6.68
CA ALA A 225 -9.55 -11.71 7.43
C ALA A 225 -9.29 -10.29 7.93
N ALA A 226 -9.02 -10.16 9.24
CA ALA A 226 -8.71 -8.88 9.87
C ALA A 226 -7.31 -8.41 9.48
N ILE A 227 -7.21 -7.24 8.87
CA ILE A 227 -5.95 -6.54 8.63
C ILE A 227 -5.70 -5.59 9.79
N THR A 228 -4.62 -5.84 10.54
CA THR A 228 -4.26 -5.11 11.76
C THR A 228 -3.07 -4.19 11.51
N GLY A 229 -3.14 -2.98 12.01
CA GLY A 229 -2.04 -2.02 12.00
C GLY A 229 -1.01 -2.26 13.10
N ALA A 230 0.01 -1.41 13.16
CA ALA A 230 1.02 -1.42 14.23
C ALA A 230 0.43 -1.09 15.61
N ASP A 231 -0.69 -0.36 15.63
CA ASP A 231 -1.47 -0.01 16.83
C ASP A 231 -2.34 -1.15 17.37
N ASN A 232 -2.23 -2.36 16.81
CA ASN A 232 -3.06 -3.52 17.10
C ASN A 232 -4.56 -3.37 16.77
N GLN A 233 -4.96 -2.31 16.07
CA GLN A 233 -6.34 -2.08 15.66
C GLN A 233 -6.61 -2.66 14.27
N ILE A 234 -7.83 -3.16 14.07
CA ILE A 234 -8.32 -3.54 12.74
C ILE A 234 -8.50 -2.26 11.92
N MET A 235 -7.76 -2.14 10.83
CA MET A 235 -7.78 -1.00 9.93
C MET A 235 -8.50 -1.29 8.62
N ALA A 236 -8.57 -2.55 8.23
CA ALA A 236 -9.20 -3.03 7.01
C ALA A 236 -9.58 -4.50 7.15
N VAL A 237 -10.37 -5.02 6.22
CA VAL A 237 -10.63 -6.46 6.07
C VAL A 237 -10.31 -6.92 4.65
N HIS A 238 -9.67 -8.07 4.56
CA HIS A 238 -9.53 -8.82 3.32
C HIS A 238 -10.71 -9.79 3.23
N ARG A 239 -11.41 -9.78 2.11
CA ARG A 239 -12.58 -10.62 1.84
C ARG A 239 -12.26 -11.52 0.66
N THR A 240 -12.20 -12.83 0.91
CA THR A 240 -12.08 -13.85 -0.14
C THR A 240 -13.48 -14.37 -0.41
N PHE A 241 -14.08 -13.92 -1.49
CA PHE A 241 -15.40 -14.35 -1.93
C PHE A 241 -15.33 -15.74 -2.55
N LEU A 242 -16.31 -16.58 -2.21
CA LEU A 242 -16.40 -17.97 -2.64
C LEU A 242 -17.62 -18.19 -3.51
N GLU A 243 -17.47 -19.06 -4.50
CA GLU A 243 -18.56 -19.54 -5.34
C GLU A 243 -18.48 -21.05 -5.48
N LYS A 244 -19.61 -21.69 -5.79
CA LYS A 244 -19.67 -23.14 -6.01
C LYS A 244 -19.57 -23.42 -7.50
N LYS A 245 -18.48 -24.11 -7.93
CA LYS A 245 -18.27 -24.56 -9.30
C LYS A 245 -18.05 -26.07 -9.32
N GLY A 246 -18.81 -26.80 -10.13
CA GLY A 246 -18.68 -28.27 -10.22
C GLY A 246 -18.88 -29.00 -8.86
N GLY A 247 -19.72 -28.45 -7.98
CA GLY A 247 -19.97 -29.06 -6.66
C GLY A 247 -19.00 -28.63 -5.57
N VAL A 248 -17.85 -28.00 -5.89
CA VAL A 248 -16.82 -27.57 -4.95
C VAL A 248 -16.78 -26.06 -4.77
N PHE A 249 -16.40 -25.60 -3.58
CA PHE A 249 -16.18 -24.18 -3.32
C PHE A 249 -14.80 -23.76 -3.85
N VAL A 250 -14.79 -22.70 -4.65
CA VAL A 250 -13.59 -22.09 -5.22
C VAL A 250 -13.56 -20.59 -4.93
N LYS A 251 -12.39 -20.01 -4.98
CA LYS A 251 -12.24 -18.56 -4.88
C LYS A 251 -12.81 -17.87 -6.13
N LYS A 252 -13.80 -16.99 -5.93
CA LYS A 252 -14.34 -16.11 -6.94
C LYS A 252 -13.45 -14.88 -7.12
N GLU A 253 -13.26 -14.12 -6.06
CA GLU A 253 -12.52 -12.87 -6.06
C GLU A 253 -11.97 -12.56 -4.67
N LYS A 254 -10.95 -11.72 -4.58
CA LYS A 254 -10.47 -11.15 -3.31
C LYS A 254 -10.49 -9.63 -3.35
N LEU A 255 -11.10 -9.02 -2.35
CA LEU A 255 -11.21 -7.57 -2.22
C LEU A 255 -10.83 -7.12 -0.82
N VAL A 256 -10.18 -5.96 -0.72
CA VAL A 256 -9.90 -5.31 0.56
C VAL A 256 -10.83 -4.13 0.76
N LEU A 257 -11.41 -4.02 1.95
CA LEU A 257 -12.16 -2.85 2.39
C LEU A 257 -11.39 -2.12 3.48
N GLY A 258 -11.05 -0.89 3.23
CA GLY A 258 -10.24 -0.05 4.10
C GLY A 258 -8.83 0.21 3.56
N ALA A 259 -8.12 1.14 4.19
CA ALA A 259 -6.72 1.41 3.87
C ALA A 259 -5.84 0.41 4.63
N TYR A 260 -4.99 -0.33 3.94
CA TYR A 260 -4.22 -1.43 4.54
C TYR A 260 -2.69 -1.27 4.43
N ALA A 261 -2.20 -0.15 3.93
CA ALA A 261 -0.76 0.09 3.83
C ALA A 261 -0.07 -0.03 5.21
N GLY A 262 0.91 -0.92 5.29
CA GLY A 262 1.61 -1.26 6.54
C GLY A 262 0.85 -2.22 7.47
N GLY A 263 -0.40 -2.58 7.14
CA GLY A 263 -1.16 -3.57 7.89
C GLY A 263 -0.82 -5.01 7.50
N VAL A 264 -1.10 -5.94 8.40
CA VAL A 264 -0.87 -7.38 8.22
C VAL A 264 -2.05 -8.19 8.72
N ILE A 265 -2.25 -9.39 8.19
CA ILE A 265 -3.13 -10.38 8.79
C ILE A 265 -2.27 -11.26 9.69
N ARG A 266 -2.50 -11.20 11.01
CA ARG A 266 -1.75 -11.98 12.01
C ARG A 266 -2.37 -13.36 12.14
N LEU A 267 -1.97 -14.25 11.23
CA LEU A 267 -2.65 -15.50 11.03
C LEU A 267 -2.36 -16.54 12.13
N TRP A 268 -1.10 -16.72 12.48
CA TRP A 268 -0.70 -17.77 13.41
C TRP A 268 0.25 -17.23 14.48
N ARG A 269 0.08 -17.74 15.74
CA ARG A 269 0.81 -17.23 16.91
C ARG A 269 2.06 -18.04 17.26
N GLY A 270 2.32 -19.14 16.54
CA GLY A 270 3.42 -20.05 16.84
C GLY A 270 3.18 -20.87 18.11
N ASP A 271 4.24 -21.54 18.57
CA ASP A 271 4.26 -22.41 19.74
C ASP A 271 4.02 -21.68 21.07
N THR A 272 4.40 -20.42 21.17
CA THR A 272 4.14 -19.62 22.38
C THR A 272 2.65 -19.36 22.60
N GLY A 273 1.83 -19.33 21.53
CA GLY A 273 0.42 -18.94 21.58
C GLY A 273 0.16 -17.51 22.07
N ALA A 274 1.21 -16.77 22.50
CA ALA A 274 1.13 -15.45 23.10
C ALA A 274 0.53 -14.40 22.16
N SER A 275 -0.16 -13.42 22.70
CA SER A 275 -0.55 -12.24 21.91
C SER A 275 0.68 -11.41 21.52
N LEU A 276 0.56 -10.51 20.54
CA LEU A 276 1.68 -9.60 20.23
C LEU A 276 1.99 -8.68 21.40
N THR A 277 0.96 -8.23 22.12
CA THR A 277 1.11 -7.40 23.31
C THR A 277 1.90 -8.11 24.41
N ASP A 278 1.63 -9.42 24.63
CA ASP A 278 2.36 -10.22 25.59
C ASP A 278 3.83 -10.40 25.19
N LEU A 279 4.09 -10.65 23.89
CA LEU A 279 5.46 -10.69 23.36
C LEU A 279 6.21 -9.39 23.61
N GLN A 280 5.59 -8.25 23.31
CA GLN A 280 6.20 -6.93 23.49
C GLN A 280 6.45 -6.57 24.96
N ARG A 281 5.66 -7.12 25.87
CA ARG A 281 5.80 -6.93 27.34
C ARG A 281 6.67 -7.98 28.00
N GLY A 282 7.10 -9.01 27.29
CA GLY A 282 7.83 -10.14 27.86
C GLY A 282 6.97 -11.10 28.69
N ASN A 283 5.63 -11.00 28.61
CA ASN A 283 4.69 -11.83 29.35
C ASN A 283 4.41 -13.17 28.66
N PHE A 284 5.46 -13.94 28.40
CA PHE A 284 5.35 -15.26 27.76
C PHE A 284 6.55 -16.14 28.11
N LYS A 285 6.41 -17.44 27.91
CA LYS A 285 7.53 -18.39 28.03
C LYS A 285 8.27 -18.43 26.70
N PRO A 286 9.54 -17.94 26.64
CA PRO A 286 10.29 -17.96 25.39
C PRO A 286 10.59 -19.37 24.89
N THR A 287 10.60 -19.53 23.58
CA THR A 287 11.07 -20.70 22.87
C THR A 287 12.17 -20.30 21.89
N LYS A 288 12.87 -21.27 21.32
CA LYS A 288 13.90 -20.97 20.29
C LYS A 288 13.33 -20.32 19.01
N TYR A 289 12.00 -20.30 18.85
CA TYR A 289 11.31 -19.73 17.70
C TYR A 289 10.69 -18.36 17.96
N SER A 290 10.63 -17.91 19.22
CA SER A 290 9.89 -16.71 19.64
C SER A 290 10.33 -15.42 18.95
N GLY A 291 11.64 -15.29 18.66
CA GLY A 291 12.20 -14.12 17.96
C GLY A 291 12.11 -14.18 16.42
N THR A 292 11.46 -15.21 15.87
CA THR A 292 11.36 -15.39 14.42
C THR A 292 9.93 -15.21 13.94
N LEU A 293 9.76 -14.34 12.94
CA LEU A 293 8.49 -14.06 12.26
C LEU A 293 8.58 -14.55 10.81
N LEU A 294 7.60 -15.34 10.38
CA LEU A 294 7.42 -15.72 8.98
C LEU A 294 6.42 -14.78 8.32
N LEU A 295 6.76 -14.27 7.13
CA LEU A 295 5.88 -13.46 6.30
C LEU A 295 5.55 -14.18 5.02
N THR A 296 4.28 -14.22 4.64
CA THR A 296 3.80 -14.73 3.34
C THR A 296 3.05 -13.63 2.60
N GLU A 297 2.79 -13.81 1.32
CA GLU A 297 1.93 -12.88 0.57
C GLU A 297 0.45 -13.19 0.80
N GLY A 298 0.04 -14.46 0.64
CA GLY A 298 -1.33 -14.93 0.68
C GLY A 298 -1.74 -15.59 2.00
N ILE A 299 -3.07 -15.67 2.23
CA ILE A 299 -3.64 -16.37 3.40
C ILE A 299 -3.45 -17.87 3.25
N GLU A 300 -3.66 -18.40 2.05
CA GLU A 300 -3.52 -19.82 1.73
C GLU A 300 -2.09 -20.30 1.98
N ASP A 301 -1.09 -19.53 1.57
CA ASP A 301 0.32 -19.83 1.85
C ASP A 301 0.63 -19.78 3.34
N ALA A 302 0.12 -18.75 4.02
CA ALA A 302 0.29 -18.62 5.47
C ALA A 302 -0.27 -19.83 6.22
N LEU A 303 -1.44 -20.31 5.83
CA LEU A 303 -2.05 -21.51 6.42
C LEU A 303 -1.25 -22.77 6.09
N SER A 304 -0.77 -22.90 4.84
CA SER A 304 0.07 -24.02 4.41
C SER A 304 1.38 -24.09 5.20
N VAL A 305 2.02 -22.93 5.39
CA VAL A 305 3.23 -22.81 6.21
C VAL A 305 2.93 -23.08 7.68
N ALA A 306 1.77 -22.67 8.21
CA ALA A 306 1.38 -22.95 9.58
C ALA A 306 1.17 -24.45 9.84
N MET A 307 0.65 -25.19 8.86
CA MET A 307 0.49 -26.65 8.93
C MET A 307 1.84 -27.38 8.92
N ALA A 308 2.80 -26.90 8.14
CA ALA A 308 4.13 -27.50 8.03
C ALA A 308 5.07 -27.08 9.17
N CYS A 309 4.96 -25.83 9.64
CA CYS A 309 5.86 -25.22 10.62
C CYS A 309 5.08 -24.51 11.73
N PRO A 310 4.22 -25.19 12.51
CA PRO A 310 3.31 -24.60 13.48
C PRO A 310 4.02 -23.88 14.64
N GLN A 311 5.29 -24.15 14.85
CA GLN A 311 6.10 -23.51 15.91
C GLN A 311 6.42 -22.04 15.63
N TYR A 312 6.39 -21.61 14.37
CA TYR A 312 6.68 -20.22 14.01
C TYR A 312 5.44 -19.34 14.03
N ARG A 313 5.62 -18.08 14.34
CA ARG A 313 4.60 -17.06 14.14
C ARG A 313 4.53 -16.67 12.66
N ILE A 314 3.30 -16.54 12.13
CA ILE A 314 3.10 -16.31 10.69
C ILE A 314 2.13 -15.17 10.49
N TRP A 315 2.56 -14.18 9.70
CA TRP A 315 1.72 -13.08 9.22
C TRP A 315 1.67 -13.09 7.70
N THR A 316 0.56 -12.62 7.13
CA THR A 316 0.48 -12.36 5.69
C THR A 316 0.48 -10.87 5.41
N THR A 317 1.19 -10.49 4.36
CA THR A 317 1.40 -9.11 3.92
C THR A 317 0.31 -8.62 2.97
N ILE A 318 -0.61 -9.50 2.55
CA ILE A 318 -1.75 -9.23 1.65
C ILE A 318 -1.29 -9.05 0.19
N SER A 319 -0.17 -8.38 0.00
CA SER A 319 0.50 -8.22 -1.30
C SER A 319 1.99 -7.97 -1.09
N ILE A 320 2.80 -8.38 -2.05
CA ILE A 320 4.25 -8.15 -2.02
C ILE A 320 4.60 -6.66 -1.95
N GLY A 321 3.80 -5.80 -2.62
CA GLY A 321 3.99 -4.35 -2.58
C GLY A 321 3.77 -3.73 -1.20
N ASN A 322 2.89 -4.32 -0.38
CA ASN A 322 2.64 -3.86 0.98
C ASN A 322 3.75 -4.28 1.96
N ALA A 323 4.46 -5.36 1.69
CA ALA A 323 5.49 -5.89 2.58
C ALA A 323 6.60 -4.86 2.91
N ALA A 324 6.91 -3.97 1.97
CA ALA A 324 7.88 -2.89 2.19
C ALA A 324 7.43 -1.80 3.19
N ASN A 325 6.13 -1.73 3.50
CA ASN A 325 5.53 -0.71 4.38
C ASN A 325 5.32 -1.22 5.82
N ILE A 326 5.57 -2.50 6.08
CA ILE A 326 5.28 -3.13 7.36
C ILE A 326 6.35 -2.73 8.39
N GLN A 327 5.90 -2.35 9.58
CA GLN A 327 6.75 -2.18 10.75
C GLN A 327 6.86 -3.51 11.49
N ILE A 328 8.07 -4.04 11.60
CA ILE A 328 8.33 -5.27 12.34
C ILE A 328 8.59 -4.91 13.81
N PRO A 329 7.79 -5.42 14.76
CA PRO A 329 7.99 -5.18 16.18
C PRO A 329 9.37 -5.62 16.68
N ASP A 330 9.89 -4.95 17.72
CA ASP A 330 11.22 -5.20 18.27
C ASP A 330 11.38 -6.59 18.87
N CYS A 331 10.27 -7.22 19.29
CA CYS A 331 10.28 -8.60 19.80
C CYS A 331 10.63 -9.67 18.74
N PHE A 332 10.83 -9.30 17.47
CA PHE A 332 11.32 -10.19 16.43
C PHE A 332 12.67 -9.71 15.91
N ASP A 333 13.68 -10.56 16.02
CA ASP A 333 15.04 -10.31 15.48
C ASP A 333 15.18 -10.80 14.05
N THR A 334 14.51 -11.91 13.73
CA THR A 334 14.60 -12.59 12.45
C THR A 334 13.25 -12.59 11.74
N VAL A 335 13.28 -12.26 10.45
CA VAL A 335 12.14 -12.35 9.54
C VAL A 335 12.49 -13.33 8.42
N ILE A 336 11.66 -14.35 8.24
CA ILE A 336 11.76 -15.28 7.10
C ILE A 336 10.64 -14.93 6.13
N PHE A 337 10.99 -14.43 4.96
CA PHE A 337 10.04 -14.13 3.91
C PHE A 337 9.78 -15.39 3.09
N CYS A 338 8.59 -15.98 3.26
CA CYS A 338 8.10 -17.10 2.47
C CYS A 338 7.53 -16.56 1.16
N ALA A 339 8.39 -16.41 0.16
CA ALA A 339 8.07 -15.75 -1.10
C ALA A 339 7.63 -16.78 -2.16
N ASP A 340 6.80 -16.33 -3.08
CA ASP A 340 6.45 -17.09 -4.28
C ASP A 340 7.70 -17.39 -5.11
N ASN A 341 7.64 -18.46 -5.89
CA ASN A 341 8.72 -18.89 -6.77
C ASN A 341 8.67 -18.13 -8.09
N ASP A 342 8.75 -16.81 -8.01
CA ASP A 342 8.79 -15.93 -9.16
C ASP A 342 10.13 -15.98 -9.86
N GLU A 343 10.13 -15.79 -11.19
CA GLU A 343 11.34 -15.79 -11.99
C GLU A 343 12.29 -14.65 -11.60
N PRO A 344 13.61 -14.92 -11.49
CA PRO A 344 14.62 -13.90 -11.28
C PRO A 344 14.52 -12.78 -12.34
N GLY A 345 14.53 -11.52 -11.87
CA GLY A 345 14.38 -10.35 -12.75
C GLY A 345 12.94 -9.92 -13.03
N SER A 346 11.93 -10.71 -12.66
CA SER A 346 10.52 -10.30 -12.76
C SER A 346 10.20 -9.13 -11.83
N LYS A 347 9.08 -8.44 -12.12
CA LYS A 347 8.58 -7.35 -11.28
C LYS A 347 8.29 -7.81 -9.84
N ALA A 348 7.73 -9.00 -9.68
CA ALA A 348 7.44 -9.60 -8.37
C ALA A 348 8.73 -9.92 -7.61
N TRP A 349 9.73 -10.50 -8.27
CA TRP A 349 11.06 -10.69 -7.71
C TRP A 349 11.70 -9.39 -7.22
N ALA A 350 11.66 -8.32 -8.04
CA ALA A 350 12.19 -7.01 -7.66
C ALA A 350 11.44 -6.41 -6.45
N GLN A 351 10.12 -6.59 -6.38
CA GLN A 351 9.31 -6.15 -5.25
C GLN A 351 9.63 -6.93 -3.97
N CYS A 352 9.85 -8.25 -4.07
CA CYS A 352 10.28 -9.09 -2.95
C CYS A 352 11.62 -8.61 -2.38
N ASN A 353 12.61 -8.36 -3.24
CA ASN A 353 13.91 -7.84 -2.82
C ASN A 353 13.81 -6.45 -2.18
N LYS A 354 12.95 -5.58 -2.72
CA LYS A 354 12.67 -4.25 -2.14
C LYS A 354 12.06 -4.38 -0.75
N ALA A 355 11.11 -5.30 -0.56
CA ALA A 355 10.49 -5.58 0.73
C ALA A 355 11.51 -6.10 1.74
N ALA A 356 12.32 -7.10 1.35
CA ALA A 356 13.39 -7.63 2.19
C ALA A 356 14.40 -6.54 2.61
N ALA A 357 14.81 -5.68 1.67
CA ALA A 357 15.68 -4.55 1.96
C ALA A 357 15.04 -3.53 2.92
N ALA A 358 13.73 -3.27 2.80
CA ALA A 358 13.01 -2.36 3.70
C ALA A 358 12.95 -2.91 5.13
N ILE A 359 12.71 -4.21 5.30
CA ILE A 359 12.72 -4.87 6.60
C ILE A 359 14.14 -4.93 7.19
N LYS A 360 15.15 -5.20 6.37
CA LYS A 360 16.56 -5.19 6.81
C LYS A 360 16.99 -3.82 7.33
N ARG A 361 16.50 -2.72 6.74
CA ARG A 361 16.76 -1.35 7.24
C ARG A 361 16.15 -1.07 8.62
N GLN A 362 15.22 -1.88 9.09
CA GLN A 362 14.69 -1.84 10.46
C GLN A 362 15.59 -2.58 11.47
N GLY A 363 16.79 -3.02 11.07
CA GLY A 363 17.73 -3.75 11.93
C GLY A 363 17.45 -5.25 12.04
N LYS A 364 16.55 -5.82 11.21
CA LYS A 364 16.16 -7.23 11.28
C LYS A 364 17.07 -8.12 10.42
N ILE A 365 17.30 -9.35 10.88
CA ILE A 365 17.90 -10.40 10.06
C ILE A 365 16.81 -10.90 9.10
N VAL A 366 17.04 -10.79 7.79
CA VAL A 366 16.06 -11.20 6.79
C VAL A 366 16.56 -12.38 6.00
N LYS A 367 15.76 -13.45 5.95
CA LYS A 367 15.97 -14.64 5.11
C LYS A 367 14.81 -14.74 4.12
N ILE A 368 15.05 -15.32 2.96
CA ILE A 368 14.01 -15.62 1.96
C ILE A 368 13.97 -17.13 1.79
N ALA A 369 12.78 -17.70 2.02
CA ALA A 369 12.46 -19.08 1.70
C ALA A 369 11.55 -19.12 0.48
N ARG A 370 11.74 -20.11 -0.39
CA ARG A 370 10.89 -20.32 -1.56
C ARG A 370 10.39 -21.75 -1.60
N SER A 371 9.23 -21.96 -2.19
CA SER A 371 8.72 -23.28 -2.49
C SER A 371 9.72 -24.05 -3.37
N THR A 372 9.90 -25.32 -3.11
CA THR A 372 10.68 -26.24 -3.95
C THR A 372 9.81 -26.94 -5.00
N ILE A 373 8.48 -26.88 -4.86
CA ILE A 373 7.50 -27.49 -5.75
C ILE A 373 6.41 -26.47 -6.06
N GLY A 374 6.12 -26.24 -7.34
CA GLY A 374 5.10 -25.33 -7.78
C GLY A 374 5.47 -23.86 -7.59
N LYS A 375 4.46 -22.99 -7.64
CA LYS A 375 4.65 -21.55 -7.59
C LYS A 375 4.76 -21.02 -6.15
N ASP A 376 3.99 -21.57 -5.25
CA ASP A 376 3.81 -21.09 -3.88
C ASP A 376 3.83 -22.23 -2.86
N PHE A 377 3.76 -21.90 -1.57
CA PHE A 377 3.78 -22.90 -0.49
C PHE A 377 2.48 -23.71 -0.41
N ASN A 378 1.37 -23.21 -0.94
CA ASN A 378 0.16 -24.01 -1.04
C ASN A 378 0.27 -25.05 -2.17
N ASP A 379 0.91 -24.74 -3.27
CA ASP A 379 1.20 -25.71 -4.31
C ASP A 379 2.10 -26.85 -3.76
N GLN A 380 3.12 -26.49 -2.97
CA GLN A 380 3.97 -27.48 -2.31
C GLN A 380 3.23 -28.36 -1.33
N LEU A 381 2.24 -27.82 -0.59
CA LEU A 381 1.38 -28.62 0.32
C LEU A 381 0.47 -29.58 -0.45
N ARG A 382 0.07 -29.22 -1.68
CA ARG A 382 -0.84 -30.01 -2.53
C ARG A 382 -0.15 -31.12 -3.31
N ALA A 383 1.17 -31.02 -3.53
CA ALA A 383 1.98 -32.05 -4.16
C ALA A 383 2.11 -33.28 -3.25
#